data_52cf81d31c1838b581c9986be6226e73
#
_entry.id   52cf81d31c1838b581c9986be6226e73
#
_cell.length_a   1.000
_cell.length_b   1.000
_cell.length_c   1.000
_cell.angle_alpha   90.00
_cell.angle_beta   90.00
_cell.angle_gamma   90.00
#
_symmetry.space_group_name_H-M   'P 1'
#
loop_
_entity.id
_entity.type
_entity.pdbx_description
1 polymer ?
#
loop_
_entity_poly.entity_id
_entity_poly.type
_entity_poly.pdbx_seq_one_letter_code
_entity_poly.pdbx_strand_id
1 'polypeptide(L)'
;MRVIAGTLGGRLFEAPRGHRTHPMSERMRGAIFSALGDIEGLTVFDPFTGSGALTIEAISRGAAYAVAIEVDPGAYRTAAHNMEQLGIADKVKVTKAYAGAWSTRHQNKKFDIVLLDPPYDKIPWRDLKRMPRHVADNGVLVLSWPGNFEPLHFEGLRIVQQKHYGDSQLIFYKH
;
A
#
# COMPACT_ATOMS: atom_id res chain seq x y z
N MET A 1 -9.39 10.52 8.65
CA MET A 1 -9.60 9.11 8.20
C MET A 1 -9.68 8.22 9.44
N ARG A 2 -10.16 6.98 9.31
CA ARG A 2 -10.34 6.06 10.44
C ARG A 2 -9.72 4.69 10.14
N VAL A 3 -9.09 4.07 11.13
CA VAL A 3 -8.66 2.67 11.08
C VAL A 3 -9.88 1.76 11.17
N ILE A 4 -9.99 0.77 10.27
CA ILE A 4 -11.21 -0.04 10.14
C ILE A 4 -11.24 -1.14 11.20
N ALA A 5 -10.14 -1.89 11.36
CA ALA A 5 -10.09 -3.06 12.22
C ALA A 5 -8.71 -3.27 12.84
N GLY A 6 -8.56 -4.32 13.65
CA GLY A 6 -7.33 -4.67 14.35
C GLY A 6 -7.15 -3.88 15.66
N THR A 7 -5.91 -3.86 16.16
CA THR A 7 -5.56 -3.27 17.47
C THR A 7 -5.78 -1.77 17.57
N LEU A 8 -5.79 -1.07 16.43
CA LEU A 8 -6.04 0.37 16.33
C LEU A 8 -7.45 0.70 15.79
N GLY A 9 -8.32 -0.28 15.65
CA GLY A 9 -9.67 -0.13 15.08
C GLY A 9 -10.45 1.03 15.72
N GLY A 10 -11.06 1.87 14.87
CA GLY A 10 -11.82 3.05 15.29
C GLY A 10 -10.99 4.31 15.52
N ARG A 11 -9.65 4.23 15.66
CA ARG A 11 -8.79 5.39 15.85
C ARG A 11 -8.73 6.28 14.60
N LEU A 12 -8.67 7.58 14.82
CA LEU A 12 -8.60 8.57 13.75
C LEU A 12 -7.14 8.93 13.43
N PHE A 13 -6.88 9.25 12.18
CA PHE A 13 -5.61 9.75 11.68
C PHE A 13 -5.83 10.78 10.57
N GLU A 14 -4.82 11.61 10.29
CA GLU A 14 -4.95 12.71 9.34
C GLU A 14 -4.95 12.22 7.89
N ALA A 15 -5.80 12.86 7.06
CA ALA A 15 -5.70 12.75 5.60
C ALA A 15 -4.62 13.70 5.07
N PRO A 16 -4.01 13.43 3.90
CA PRO A 16 -3.09 14.37 3.27
C PRO A 16 -3.81 15.70 3.02
N ARG A 17 -3.13 16.81 3.27
CA ARG A 17 -3.64 18.14 2.95
C ARG A 17 -3.50 18.39 1.45
N GLY A 18 -4.61 18.66 0.75
CA GLY A 18 -4.63 19.02 -0.66
C GLY A 18 -5.62 18.18 -1.48
N HIS A 19 -6.05 18.73 -2.64
CA HIS A 19 -7.09 18.10 -3.48
C HIS A 19 -6.54 17.12 -4.54
N ARG A 20 -5.25 16.78 -4.50
CA ARG A 20 -4.59 16.01 -5.57
C ARG A 20 -4.69 14.50 -5.44
N THR A 21 -5.09 14.00 -4.28
CA THR A 21 -5.25 12.56 -4.06
C THR A 21 -6.60 12.29 -3.43
N HIS A 22 -7.41 11.46 -4.08
CA HIS A 22 -8.60 10.91 -3.45
C HIS A 22 -8.14 9.72 -2.62
N PRO A 23 -8.17 9.81 -1.27
CA PRO A 23 -7.78 8.68 -0.44
C PRO A 23 -8.65 7.46 -0.77
N MET A 24 -8.05 6.28 -0.80
CA MET A 24 -8.80 5.04 -0.95
C MET A 24 -9.93 4.98 0.08
N SER A 25 -11.13 4.62 -0.37
CA SER A 25 -12.31 4.51 0.51
C SER A 25 -12.10 3.45 1.60
N GLU A 26 -12.75 3.62 2.76
CA GLU A 26 -12.73 2.61 3.83
C GLU A 26 -13.24 1.25 3.31
N ARG A 27 -14.24 1.26 2.41
CA ARG A 27 -14.79 0.06 1.79
C ARG A 27 -13.73 -0.71 0.99
N MET A 28 -12.96 -0.03 0.13
CA MET A 28 -11.90 -0.66 -0.66
C MET A 28 -10.77 -1.15 0.23
N ARG A 29 -10.33 -0.32 1.18
CA ARG A 29 -9.29 -0.71 2.14
C ARG A 29 -9.71 -1.94 2.96
N GLY A 30 -10.94 -1.96 3.46
CA GLY A 30 -11.51 -3.14 4.14
C GLY A 30 -11.54 -4.39 3.25
N ALA A 31 -11.88 -4.22 1.97
CA ALA A 31 -11.93 -5.32 1.00
C ALA A 31 -10.54 -5.92 0.71
N ILE A 32 -9.47 -5.10 0.64
CA ILE A 32 -8.09 -5.58 0.51
C ILE A 32 -7.77 -6.55 1.64
N PHE A 33 -7.92 -6.09 2.88
CA PHE A 33 -7.52 -6.89 4.04
C PHE A 33 -8.44 -8.07 4.32
N SER A 34 -9.73 -7.98 3.95
CA SER A 34 -10.63 -9.14 3.99
C SER A 34 -10.22 -10.23 3.01
N ALA A 35 -9.70 -9.86 1.83
CA ALA A 35 -9.22 -10.81 0.84
C ALA A 35 -7.84 -11.38 1.18
N LEU A 36 -6.98 -10.60 1.86
CA LEU A 36 -5.68 -11.06 2.35
C LEU A 36 -5.82 -12.08 3.50
N GLY A 37 -6.88 -11.96 4.30
CA GLY A 37 -7.10 -12.82 5.47
C GLY A 37 -6.19 -12.46 6.66
N ASP A 38 -5.67 -13.47 7.32
CA ASP A 38 -4.74 -13.29 8.43
C ASP A 38 -3.37 -12.84 7.92
N ILE A 39 -2.89 -11.72 8.44
CA ILE A 39 -1.60 -11.12 8.10
C ILE A 39 -0.69 -10.95 9.31
N GLU A 40 -1.01 -11.61 10.43
CA GLU A 40 -0.20 -11.57 11.65
C GLU A 40 1.25 -11.96 11.36
N GLY A 41 2.19 -11.14 11.81
CA GLY A 41 3.61 -11.37 11.64
C GLY A 41 4.18 -11.11 10.25
N LEU A 42 3.37 -10.78 9.24
CA LEU A 42 3.82 -10.55 7.88
C LEU A 42 4.47 -9.17 7.69
N THR A 43 5.32 -9.08 6.67
CA THR A 43 5.98 -7.84 6.26
C THR A 43 5.26 -7.17 5.08
N VAL A 44 5.19 -5.83 5.11
CA VAL A 44 4.42 -5.06 4.11
C VAL A 44 5.29 -4.02 3.43
N PHE A 45 5.10 -3.86 2.12
CA PHE A 45 5.69 -2.78 1.33
C PHE A 45 4.58 -1.95 0.67
N ASP A 46 4.59 -0.64 0.95
CA ASP A 46 3.63 0.34 0.45
C ASP A 46 4.40 1.48 -0.25
N PRO A 47 4.71 1.35 -1.55
CA PRO A 47 5.55 2.32 -2.28
C PRO A 47 4.85 3.61 -2.70
N PHE A 48 3.54 3.76 -2.43
CA PHE A 48 2.73 4.94 -2.75
C PHE A 48 1.82 5.30 -1.56
N THR A 49 2.42 5.44 -0.37
CA THR A 49 1.69 5.35 0.90
C THR A 49 0.75 6.53 1.19
N GLY A 50 0.94 7.69 0.55
CA GLY A 50 0.12 8.87 0.80
C GLY A 50 0.11 9.27 2.29
N SER A 51 -1.05 9.19 2.92
CA SER A 51 -1.21 9.42 4.37
C SER A 51 -0.80 8.24 5.24
N GLY A 52 -0.42 7.11 4.65
CA GLY A 52 -0.13 5.87 5.36
C GLY A 52 -1.34 4.97 5.61
N ALA A 53 -2.48 5.22 4.97
CA ALA A 53 -3.74 4.54 5.30
C ALA A 53 -3.68 3.02 5.18
N LEU A 54 -3.09 2.49 4.09
CA LEU A 54 -2.91 1.05 3.90
C LEU A 54 -1.89 0.46 4.88
N THR A 55 -0.78 1.16 5.06
CA THR A 55 0.27 0.78 6.02
C THR A 55 -0.27 0.72 7.46
N ILE A 56 -1.03 1.75 7.90
CA ILE A 56 -1.65 1.81 9.23
C ILE A 56 -2.63 0.65 9.42
N GLU A 57 -3.47 0.39 8.43
CA GLU A 57 -4.43 -0.72 8.49
C GLU A 57 -3.71 -2.07 8.58
N ALA A 58 -2.61 -2.27 7.83
CA ALA A 58 -1.80 -3.49 7.89
C ALA A 58 -1.21 -3.72 9.29
N ILE A 59 -0.57 -2.71 9.87
CA ILE A 59 0.00 -2.80 11.23
C ILE A 59 -1.10 -3.03 12.27
N SER A 60 -2.24 -2.37 12.13
CA SER A 60 -3.40 -2.57 13.01
C SER A 60 -3.92 -4.01 13.00
N ARG A 61 -3.79 -4.69 11.87
CA ARG A 61 -4.22 -6.09 11.67
C ARG A 61 -3.14 -7.13 11.94
N GLY A 62 -2.02 -6.72 12.54
CA GLY A 62 -0.99 -7.64 13.03
C GLY A 62 0.25 -7.75 12.16
N ALA A 63 0.37 -7.03 11.04
CA ALA A 63 1.63 -7.01 10.30
C ALA A 63 2.80 -6.62 11.22
N ALA A 64 3.90 -7.36 11.15
CA ALA A 64 5.03 -7.16 12.04
C ALA A 64 5.81 -5.89 11.72
N TYR A 65 5.93 -5.57 10.43
CA TYR A 65 6.73 -4.45 9.96
C TYR A 65 6.29 -3.97 8.58
N ALA A 66 6.39 -2.67 8.35
CA ALA A 66 6.11 -2.09 7.04
C ALA A 66 7.20 -1.11 6.58
N VAL A 67 7.42 -1.07 5.27
CA VAL A 67 8.17 -0.02 4.59
C VAL A 67 7.19 0.78 3.73
N ALA A 68 7.11 2.08 3.99
CA ALA A 68 6.21 3.02 3.34
C ALA A 68 7.03 4.10 2.61
N ILE A 69 6.74 4.30 1.31
CA ILE A 69 7.46 5.29 0.49
C ILE A 69 6.48 6.36 0.03
N GLU A 70 6.91 7.61 0.13
CA GLU A 70 6.15 8.75 -0.36
C GLU A 70 7.08 9.80 -0.96
N VAL A 71 6.73 10.31 -2.13
CA VAL A 71 7.53 11.31 -2.84
C VAL A 71 7.11 12.73 -2.49
N ASP A 72 5.82 12.97 -2.24
CA ASP A 72 5.31 14.29 -1.87
C ASP A 72 5.72 14.65 -0.44
N PRO A 73 6.38 15.80 -0.23
CA PRO A 73 6.84 16.18 1.10
C PRO A 73 5.72 16.41 2.12
N GLY A 74 4.54 16.82 1.66
CA GLY A 74 3.37 17.04 2.51
C GLY A 74 2.77 15.73 2.98
N ALA A 75 2.49 14.82 2.05
CA ALA A 75 1.98 13.49 2.34
C ALA A 75 2.96 12.68 3.20
N TYR A 76 4.27 12.75 2.90
CA TYR A 76 5.31 12.13 3.74
C TYR A 76 5.24 12.59 5.19
N ARG A 77 5.15 13.93 5.44
CA ARG A 77 5.03 14.46 6.81
C ARG A 77 3.74 13.99 7.49
N THR A 78 2.63 13.96 6.75
CA THR A 78 1.36 13.44 7.27
C THR A 78 1.48 11.96 7.63
N ALA A 79 2.06 11.13 6.77
CA ALA A 79 2.27 9.71 7.07
C ALA A 79 3.15 9.51 8.31
N ALA A 80 4.31 10.19 8.38
CA ALA A 80 5.20 10.09 9.55
C ALA A 80 4.50 10.52 10.85
N HIS A 81 3.78 11.66 10.82
CA HIS A 81 3.00 12.13 11.96
C HIS A 81 1.92 11.12 12.39
N ASN A 82 1.21 10.52 11.43
CA ASN A 82 0.21 9.51 11.72
C ASN A 82 0.81 8.26 12.42
N MET A 83 2.00 7.81 11.99
CA MET A 83 2.68 6.68 12.63
C MET A 83 3.06 6.99 14.09
N GLU A 84 3.56 8.20 14.34
CA GLU A 84 3.88 8.69 15.69
C GLU A 84 2.61 8.81 16.56
N GLN A 85 1.58 9.49 16.06
CA GLN A 85 0.32 9.71 16.77
C GLN A 85 -0.40 8.40 17.14
N LEU A 86 -0.30 7.39 16.28
CA LEU A 86 -0.89 6.08 16.51
C LEU A 86 0.00 5.16 17.37
N GLY A 87 1.25 5.56 17.65
CA GLY A 87 2.20 4.77 18.45
C GLY A 87 2.75 3.55 17.73
N ILE A 88 2.92 3.63 16.40
CA ILE A 88 3.43 2.53 15.55
C ILE A 88 4.68 2.92 14.75
N ALA A 89 5.33 4.01 15.08
CA ALA A 89 6.52 4.50 14.36
C ALA A 89 7.71 3.52 14.43
N ASP A 90 7.78 2.69 15.44
CA ASP A 90 8.78 1.60 15.61
C ASP A 90 8.55 0.43 14.64
N LYS A 91 7.32 0.25 14.15
CA LYS A 91 6.94 -0.82 13.21
C LYS A 91 6.91 -0.38 11.75
N VAL A 92 7.05 0.92 11.47
CA VAL A 92 6.90 1.47 10.12
C VAL A 92 8.09 2.35 9.75
N LYS A 93 8.82 1.97 8.71
CA LYS A 93 9.85 2.84 8.12
C LYS A 93 9.24 3.69 7.01
N VAL A 94 8.87 4.93 7.32
CA VAL A 94 8.45 5.90 6.31
C VAL A 94 9.67 6.56 5.67
N THR A 95 9.74 6.59 4.34
CA THR A 95 10.88 7.16 3.60
C THR A 95 10.40 8.11 2.51
N LYS A 96 10.93 9.34 2.49
CA LYS A 96 10.66 10.28 1.40
C LYS A 96 11.55 9.96 0.21
N ALA A 97 10.98 9.35 -0.83
CA ALA A 97 11.70 8.96 -2.05
C ALA A 97 10.72 8.70 -3.21
N TYR A 98 11.24 8.67 -4.42
CA TYR A 98 10.56 8.03 -5.54
C TYR A 98 10.58 6.50 -5.35
N ALA A 99 9.45 5.83 -5.56
CA ALA A 99 9.33 4.38 -5.42
C ALA A 99 10.35 3.61 -6.25
N GLY A 100 10.57 4.02 -7.51
CA GLY A 100 11.56 3.41 -8.39
C GLY A 100 13.00 3.62 -7.95
N ALA A 101 13.33 4.79 -7.39
CA ALA A 101 14.67 5.06 -6.85
C ALA A 101 14.96 4.23 -5.60
N TRP A 102 13.96 4.10 -4.72
CA TRP A 102 14.05 3.22 -3.56
C TRP A 102 14.24 1.76 -3.99
N SER A 103 13.41 1.29 -4.91
CA SER A 103 13.48 -0.07 -5.46
C SER A 103 14.85 -0.39 -6.07
N THR A 104 15.45 0.55 -6.80
CA THR A 104 16.79 0.37 -7.39
C THR A 104 17.88 0.19 -6.33
N ARG A 105 17.77 0.89 -5.20
CA ARG A 105 18.74 0.79 -4.09
C ARG A 105 18.53 -0.45 -3.21
N HIS A 106 17.36 -1.06 -3.26
CA HIS A 106 16.95 -2.16 -2.37
C HIS A 106 16.48 -3.39 -3.16
N GLN A 107 17.14 -3.73 -4.26
CA GLN A 107 16.70 -4.76 -5.22
C GLN A 107 16.42 -6.14 -4.60
N ASN A 108 17.13 -6.48 -3.53
CA ASN A 108 17.03 -7.78 -2.86
C ASN A 108 16.04 -7.79 -1.68
N LYS A 109 15.38 -6.65 -1.41
CA LYS A 109 14.35 -6.58 -0.36
C LYS A 109 13.06 -7.23 -0.85
N LYS A 110 12.56 -8.21 -0.09
CA LYS A 110 11.30 -8.92 -0.36
C LYS A 110 10.34 -8.70 0.80
N PHE A 111 9.04 -8.76 0.49
CA PHE A 111 7.96 -8.59 1.45
C PHE A 111 6.85 -9.59 1.17
N ASP A 112 6.15 -9.99 2.22
CA ASP A 112 5.02 -10.92 2.10
C ASP A 112 3.83 -10.28 1.41
N ILE A 113 3.65 -8.96 1.60
CA ILE A 113 2.57 -8.17 0.99
C ILE A 113 3.15 -6.92 0.36
N VAL A 114 2.86 -6.69 -0.92
CA VAL A 114 3.16 -5.44 -1.64
C VAL A 114 1.84 -4.76 -2.00
N LEU A 115 1.62 -3.54 -1.49
CA LEU A 115 0.38 -2.78 -1.70
C LEU A 115 0.65 -1.63 -2.68
N LEU A 116 0.02 -1.66 -3.84
CA LEU A 116 0.17 -0.64 -4.87
C LEU A 116 -1.12 0.16 -5.01
N ASP A 117 -1.11 1.41 -4.52
CA ASP A 117 -2.20 2.39 -4.71
C ASP A 117 -1.63 3.66 -5.38
N PRO A 118 -1.21 3.57 -6.66
CA PRO A 118 -0.58 4.68 -7.36
C PRO A 118 -1.60 5.78 -7.68
N PRO A 119 -1.16 7.05 -7.85
CA PRO A 119 -2.02 8.13 -8.30
C PRO A 119 -2.54 7.87 -9.72
N TYR A 120 -3.88 7.92 -9.92
CA TYR A 120 -4.52 7.59 -11.20
C TYR A 120 -4.40 8.70 -12.24
N ASP A 121 -4.22 9.95 -11.81
CA ASP A 121 -4.04 11.12 -12.69
C ASP A 121 -2.64 11.19 -13.32
N LYS A 122 -1.64 10.55 -12.69
CA LYS A 122 -0.26 10.51 -13.16
C LYS A 122 0.39 9.18 -12.81
N ILE A 123 -0.01 8.14 -13.51
CA ILE A 123 0.45 6.77 -13.24
C ILE A 123 1.96 6.64 -13.42
N PRO A 124 2.70 6.19 -12.40
CA PRO A 124 4.17 6.05 -12.46
C PRO A 124 4.57 4.71 -13.11
N TRP A 125 4.33 4.55 -14.40
CA TRP A 125 4.51 3.30 -15.16
C TRP A 125 5.86 2.61 -14.97
N ARG A 126 6.94 3.41 -14.96
CA ARG A 126 8.31 2.87 -14.79
C ARG A 126 8.54 2.30 -13.41
N ASP A 127 7.94 2.94 -12.39
CA ASP A 127 8.08 2.53 -11.01
C ASP A 127 7.25 1.27 -10.75
N LEU A 128 5.99 1.24 -11.23
CA LEU A 128 5.11 0.08 -11.10
C LEU A 128 5.74 -1.21 -11.65
N LYS A 129 6.39 -1.16 -12.83
CA LYS A 129 7.07 -2.31 -13.43
C LYS A 129 8.19 -2.91 -12.58
N ARG A 130 8.70 -2.16 -11.61
CA ARG A 130 9.77 -2.61 -10.71
C ARG A 130 9.27 -3.26 -9.42
N MET A 131 8.01 -3.04 -9.06
CA MET A 131 7.46 -3.47 -7.77
C MET A 131 7.35 -5.00 -7.62
N PRO A 132 7.08 -5.78 -8.68
CA PRO A 132 7.02 -7.25 -8.58
C PRO A 132 8.26 -7.90 -7.97
N ARG A 133 9.44 -7.32 -8.18
CA ARG A 133 10.70 -7.84 -7.61
C ARG A 133 10.72 -7.89 -6.08
N HIS A 134 9.85 -7.10 -5.44
CA HIS A 134 9.75 -7.01 -3.99
C HIS A 134 8.74 -7.99 -3.39
N VAL A 135 8.05 -8.78 -4.21
CA VAL A 135 7.14 -9.84 -3.74
C VAL A 135 7.97 -11.06 -3.32
N ALA A 136 7.79 -11.53 -2.09
CA ALA A 136 8.39 -12.78 -1.62
C ALA A 136 7.79 -13.98 -2.38
N ASP A 137 8.45 -15.13 -2.38
CA ASP A 137 8.04 -16.31 -3.17
C ASP A 137 6.60 -16.77 -2.86
N ASN A 138 6.16 -16.68 -1.60
CA ASN A 138 4.79 -16.95 -1.18
C ASN A 138 3.97 -15.66 -0.97
N GLY A 139 4.50 -14.52 -1.40
CA GLY A 139 3.90 -13.21 -1.19
C GLY A 139 2.74 -12.91 -2.14
N VAL A 140 2.09 -11.80 -1.88
CA VAL A 140 1.00 -11.27 -2.69
C VAL A 140 1.25 -9.80 -3.02
N LEU A 141 1.00 -9.43 -4.27
CA LEU A 141 0.92 -8.04 -4.69
C LEU A 141 -0.55 -7.68 -4.89
N VAL A 142 -0.99 -6.59 -4.29
CA VAL A 142 -2.33 -6.02 -4.46
C VAL A 142 -2.20 -4.70 -5.19
N LEU A 143 -2.88 -4.56 -6.30
CA LEU A 143 -2.94 -3.33 -7.09
C LEU A 143 -4.34 -2.73 -7.01
N SER A 144 -4.43 -1.49 -6.55
CA SER A 144 -5.60 -0.61 -6.77
C SER A 144 -5.45 0.04 -8.15
N TRP A 145 -6.47 -0.09 -8.99
CA TRP A 145 -6.37 0.29 -10.40
C TRP A 145 -7.67 0.91 -10.92
N PRO A 146 -7.62 1.83 -11.91
CA PRO A 146 -8.85 2.33 -12.54
C PRO A 146 -9.68 1.19 -13.12
N GLY A 147 -10.99 1.20 -12.87
CA GLY A 147 -11.89 0.12 -13.25
C GLY A 147 -12.11 -0.04 -14.76
N ASN A 148 -11.83 1.01 -15.52
CA ASN A 148 -11.91 1.03 -16.99
C ASN A 148 -10.59 0.69 -17.71
N PHE A 149 -9.52 0.40 -16.96
CA PHE A 149 -8.24 -0.01 -17.52
C PHE A 149 -8.11 -1.54 -17.46
N GLU A 150 -7.46 -2.11 -18.47
CA GLU A 150 -7.04 -3.50 -18.41
C GLU A 150 -6.05 -3.72 -17.24
N PRO A 151 -6.11 -4.87 -16.57
CA PRO A 151 -5.14 -5.23 -15.53
C PRO A 151 -3.70 -5.15 -16.04
N LEU A 152 -2.79 -4.66 -15.19
CA LEU A 152 -1.38 -4.67 -15.55
C LEU A 152 -0.84 -6.11 -15.60
N HIS A 153 -0.06 -6.40 -16.64
CA HIS A 153 0.74 -7.61 -16.66
C HIS A 153 2.07 -7.38 -15.95
N PHE A 154 2.35 -8.21 -14.95
CA PHE A 154 3.63 -8.24 -14.24
C PHE A 154 4.36 -9.54 -14.56
N GLU A 155 5.57 -9.44 -15.08
CA GLU A 155 6.40 -10.61 -15.38
C GLU A 155 6.66 -11.44 -14.10
N GLY A 156 6.46 -12.74 -14.18
CA GLY A 156 6.62 -13.67 -13.06
C GLY A 156 5.45 -13.69 -12.05
N LEU A 157 4.41 -12.90 -12.27
CA LEU A 157 3.20 -12.91 -11.44
C LEU A 157 1.96 -13.22 -12.28
N ARG A 158 1.01 -13.93 -11.70
CA ARG A 158 -0.31 -14.21 -12.26
C ARG A 158 -1.42 -13.59 -11.43
N ILE A 159 -2.50 -13.15 -12.06
CA ILE A 159 -3.70 -12.67 -11.39
C ILE A 159 -4.39 -13.87 -10.74
N VAL A 160 -4.61 -13.78 -9.43
CA VAL A 160 -5.33 -14.80 -8.65
C VAL A 160 -6.73 -14.32 -8.25
N GLN A 161 -6.96 -13.02 -8.23
CA GLN A 161 -8.26 -12.44 -7.93
C GLN A 161 -8.37 -11.03 -8.52
N GLN A 162 -9.57 -10.67 -8.99
CA GLN A 162 -9.93 -9.33 -9.46
C GLN A 162 -11.34 -9.00 -9.00
N LYS A 163 -11.55 -7.80 -8.45
CA LYS A 163 -12.85 -7.30 -8.01
C LYS A 163 -13.02 -5.82 -8.35
N HIS A 164 -14.18 -5.46 -8.87
CA HIS A 164 -14.55 -4.07 -9.20
C HIS A 164 -15.27 -3.39 -8.04
N TYR A 165 -14.96 -2.11 -7.84
CA TYR A 165 -15.53 -1.23 -6.81
C TYR A 165 -15.80 0.15 -7.42
N GLY A 166 -16.97 0.33 -8.03
CA GLY A 166 -17.29 1.55 -8.76
C GLY A 166 -16.30 1.79 -9.91
N ASP A 167 -15.64 2.94 -9.91
CA ASP A 167 -14.67 3.34 -10.94
C ASP A 167 -13.25 2.77 -10.70
N SER A 168 -13.11 1.89 -9.74
CA SER A 168 -11.83 1.27 -9.37
C SER A 168 -11.93 -0.24 -9.33
N GLN A 169 -10.79 -0.91 -9.37
CA GLN A 169 -10.68 -2.36 -9.20
C GLN A 169 -9.49 -2.72 -8.29
N LEU A 170 -9.61 -3.82 -7.60
CA LEU A 170 -8.54 -4.46 -6.83
C LEU A 170 -8.11 -5.73 -7.54
N ILE A 171 -6.81 -5.86 -7.77
CA ILE A 171 -6.23 -6.98 -8.47
C ILE A 171 -5.14 -7.59 -7.60
N PHE A 172 -5.24 -8.89 -7.37
CA PHE A 172 -4.31 -9.65 -6.53
C PHE A 172 -3.45 -10.54 -7.42
N TYR A 173 -2.14 -10.47 -7.20
CA TYR A 173 -1.15 -11.22 -7.97
C TYR A 173 -0.31 -12.10 -7.06
N LYS A 174 0.06 -13.28 -7.55
CA LYS A 174 1.04 -14.20 -6.92
C LYS A 174 1.98 -14.78 -7.97
N HIS A 175 3.09 -15.35 -7.51
CA HIS A 175 3.99 -16.13 -8.36
C HIS A 175 3.33 -17.37 -8.97
#